data_6f3555b70b787e6f719b0293f022f22a
#
_entry.id   6f3555b70b787e6f719b0293f022f22a
#
_cell.length_a   1.000
_cell.length_b   1.000
_cell.length_c   1.000
_cell.angle_alpha   90.00
_cell.angle_beta   90.00
_cell.angle_gamma   90.00
#
_symmetry.space_group_name_H-M   'P 1'
#
loop_
_entity.id
_entity.type
_entity.pdbx_description
1 polymer ?
#
loop_
_entity_poly.entity_id
_entity_poly.type
_entity_poly.pdbx_seq_one_letter_code
_entity_poly.pdbx_strand_id
1 'polypeptide(L)'
;GGSNGSLHGLTKYHMDEGPTNEFFLEYIARPQTAEIFFEDVLMACVFYGMPILVENNKPRLLYHFKNRGYRAFSMNRPDKHVSKLSKTEMELGGIPNTSEDVKQAHAAAIESYIEKYVGIDFEGTYRPSDEMGVMPFIRTLEDWARFDINNRTKHDASISSGLAVMATQRHLYVPEVKKSKISLKFAQYDNKGSQSELIR
;
A
#
# COMPACT_ATOMS: atom_id res chain seq x y z
N GLY A 1 -8.41 13.74 -23.78
CA GLY A 1 -7.48 12.73 -23.32
C GLY A 1 -7.92 12.21 -21.96
N GLY A 2 -8.00 10.90 -21.79
CA GLY A 2 -8.31 10.29 -20.49
C GLY A 2 -7.03 10.03 -19.70
N SER A 3 -7.12 9.99 -18.37
CA SER A 3 -6.06 9.57 -17.45
C SER A 3 -5.66 8.11 -17.67
N ASN A 4 -4.39 7.78 -17.42
CA ASN A 4 -3.95 6.40 -17.31
C ASN A 4 -4.33 5.83 -15.94
N GLY A 5 -4.44 4.51 -15.84
CA GLY A 5 -4.35 3.82 -14.56
C GLY A 5 -2.87 3.74 -14.17
N SER A 6 -2.55 3.96 -12.89
CA SER A 6 -1.19 3.92 -12.39
C SER A 6 -1.13 3.18 -11.05
N LEU A 7 -0.16 2.27 -10.91
CA LEU A 7 0.12 1.48 -9.73
C LEU A 7 1.61 1.46 -9.46
N HIS A 8 2.00 1.68 -8.21
CA HIS A 8 3.36 1.49 -7.73
C HIS A 8 3.40 0.54 -6.54
N GLY A 9 4.42 -0.32 -6.53
CA GLY A 9 4.74 -1.19 -5.41
C GLY A 9 6.01 -0.71 -4.71
N LEU A 10 5.95 -0.60 -3.38
CA LEU A 10 7.05 -0.17 -2.52
C LEU A 10 7.24 -1.18 -1.39
N THR A 11 8.46 -1.71 -1.24
CA THR A 11 8.84 -2.54 -0.10
C THR A 11 9.19 -1.66 1.09
N LYS A 12 8.65 -1.96 2.28
CA LYS A 12 8.96 -1.20 3.50
C LYS A 12 9.75 -2.02 4.51
N TYR A 13 9.45 -3.29 4.63
CA TYR A 13 10.07 -4.11 5.66
C TYR A 13 11.34 -4.72 5.17
N HIS A 14 12.40 -4.58 5.96
CA HIS A 14 13.62 -5.31 5.77
C HIS A 14 13.34 -6.80 5.98
N MET A 15 13.44 -7.54 4.90
CA MET A 15 13.59 -9.00 4.95
C MET A 15 15.10 -9.27 4.82
N ASP A 16 15.64 -10.20 5.58
CA ASP A 16 17.08 -10.50 5.58
C ASP A 16 17.66 -10.75 4.17
N GLU A 17 16.81 -11.08 3.23
CA GLU A 17 17.17 -11.41 1.83
C GLU A 17 16.55 -10.45 0.80
N GLY A 18 15.90 -9.36 1.21
CA GLY A 18 15.16 -8.47 0.31
C GLY A 18 15.45 -6.99 0.50
N PRO A 19 15.29 -6.20 -0.57
CA PRO A 19 15.46 -4.75 -0.49
C PRO A 19 14.37 -4.11 0.36
N THR A 20 14.73 -3.03 1.08
CA THR A 20 13.81 -2.21 1.87
C THR A 20 13.71 -0.81 1.27
N ASN A 21 12.53 -0.19 1.42
CA ASN A 21 12.25 1.15 0.89
C ASN A 21 12.52 1.30 -0.62
N GLU A 22 12.38 0.23 -1.37
CA GLU A 22 12.60 0.19 -2.81
C GLU A 22 11.27 0.10 -3.55
N PHE A 23 11.13 0.91 -4.61
CA PHE A 23 10.05 0.76 -5.57
C PHE A 23 10.38 -0.40 -6.52
N PHE A 24 9.63 -1.49 -6.41
CA PHE A 24 9.87 -2.71 -7.19
C PHE A 24 8.88 -2.90 -8.34
N LEU A 25 7.79 -2.14 -8.37
CA LEU A 25 6.74 -2.24 -9.37
C LEU A 25 6.29 -0.86 -9.83
N GLU A 26 6.28 -0.66 -11.15
CA GLU A 26 5.55 0.41 -11.83
C GLU A 26 4.65 -0.22 -12.89
N TYR A 27 3.34 0.05 -12.81
CA TYR A 27 2.39 -0.33 -13.84
C TYR A 27 1.53 0.89 -14.20
N ILE A 28 1.79 1.46 -15.37
CA ILE A 28 1.07 2.61 -15.89
C ILE A 28 0.52 2.23 -17.25
N ALA A 29 -0.80 2.03 -17.32
CA ALA A 29 -1.46 1.52 -18.49
C ALA A 29 -2.81 2.19 -18.74
N ARG A 30 -3.25 2.08 -19.98
CA ARG A 30 -4.59 2.48 -20.42
C ARG A 30 -5.20 1.36 -21.24
N PRO A 31 -5.66 0.29 -20.60
CA PRO A 31 -6.32 -0.81 -21.31
C PRO A 31 -7.64 -0.36 -21.93
N GLN A 32 -8.22 -1.22 -22.77
CA GLN A 32 -9.48 -0.94 -23.47
C GLN A 32 -10.63 -0.64 -22.49
N THR A 33 -10.68 -1.34 -21.37
CA THR A 33 -11.66 -1.11 -20.32
C THR A 33 -10.98 -0.91 -18.96
N ALA A 34 -11.61 -0.17 -18.08
CA ALA A 34 -11.10 0.05 -16.73
C ALA A 34 -11.09 -1.24 -15.90
N GLU A 35 -11.98 -2.16 -16.19
CA GLU A 35 -12.09 -3.46 -15.51
C GLU A 35 -10.84 -4.32 -15.70
N ILE A 36 -10.21 -4.27 -16.88
CA ILE A 36 -8.92 -4.94 -17.12
C ILE A 36 -7.86 -4.39 -16.17
N PHE A 37 -7.74 -3.07 -16.08
CA PHE A 37 -6.81 -2.45 -15.14
C PHE A 37 -7.11 -2.84 -13.69
N PHE A 38 -8.38 -2.88 -13.31
CA PHE A 38 -8.77 -3.25 -11.94
C PHE A 38 -8.40 -4.69 -11.60
N GLU A 39 -8.56 -5.61 -12.54
CA GLU A 39 -8.18 -7.00 -12.35
C GLU A 39 -6.66 -7.16 -12.31
N ASP A 40 -5.89 -6.47 -13.16
CA ASP A 40 -4.43 -6.47 -13.14
C ASP A 40 -3.90 -5.98 -11.77
N VAL A 41 -4.48 -4.89 -11.24
CA VAL A 41 -4.13 -4.36 -9.91
C VAL A 41 -4.47 -5.36 -8.81
N LEU A 42 -5.64 -5.99 -8.87
CA LEU A 42 -6.03 -7.02 -7.91
C LEU A 42 -5.08 -8.21 -7.95
N MET A 43 -4.74 -8.70 -9.15
CA MET A 43 -3.81 -9.80 -9.32
C MET A 43 -2.41 -9.46 -8.79
N ALA A 44 -1.93 -8.23 -9.02
CA ALA A 44 -0.66 -7.76 -8.44
C ALA A 44 -0.70 -7.78 -6.91
N CYS A 45 -1.76 -7.27 -6.28
CA CYS A 45 -1.92 -7.31 -4.83
C CYS A 45 -1.91 -8.74 -4.27
N VAL A 46 -2.60 -9.66 -4.94
CA VAL A 46 -2.66 -11.08 -4.53
C VAL A 46 -1.32 -11.77 -4.73
N PHE A 47 -0.66 -11.56 -5.89
CA PHE A 47 0.61 -12.17 -6.23
C PHE A 47 1.73 -11.78 -5.26
N TYR A 48 1.82 -10.48 -4.93
CA TYR A 48 2.82 -9.98 -4.00
C TYR A 48 2.39 -10.08 -2.53
N GLY A 49 1.13 -10.42 -2.24
CA GLY A 49 0.58 -10.45 -0.88
C GLY A 49 0.56 -9.08 -0.20
N MET A 50 0.46 -7.99 -0.97
CA MET A 50 0.58 -6.62 -0.49
C MET A 50 -0.75 -5.87 -0.54
N PRO A 51 -1.12 -5.13 0.53
CA PRO A 51 -2.28 -4.25 0.50
C PRO A 51 -1.98 -3.00 -0.34
N ILE A 52 -3.05 -2.31 -0.75
CA ILE A 52 -2.98 -1.12 -1.59
C ILE A 52 -3.73 0.06 -0.96
N LEU A 53 -3.13 1.25 -1.01
CA LEU A 53 -3.81 2.52 -0.73
C LEU A 53 -4.30 3.12 -2.05
N VAL A 54 -5.60 3.21 -2.21
CA VAL A 54 -6.25 3.66 -3.44
C VAL A 54 -6.83 5.06 -3.27
N GLU A 55 -6.69 5.90 -4.30
CA GLU A 55 -7.45 7.14 -4.38
C GLU A 55 -8.95 6.83 -4.53
N ASN A 56 -9.77 7.36 -3.63
CA ASN A 56 -11.20 7.03 -3.59
C ASN A 56 -12.13 8.07 -4.24
N ASN A 57 -11.59 9.08 -4.92
CA ASN A 57 -12.38 10.07 -5.66
C ASN A 57 -13.25 9.42 -6.75
N LYS A 58 -12.78 8.30 -7.29
CA LYS A 58 -13.51 7.43 -8.22
C LYS A 58 -13.46 6.00 -7.70
N PRO A 59 -14.37 5.56 -6.83
CA PRO A 59 -14.23 4.36 -6.02
C PRO A 59 -14.47 3.04 -6.80
N ARG A 60 -14.48 3.05 -8.13
CA ARG A 60 -14.77 1.85 -8.94
C ARG A 60 -13.79 0.70 -8.67
N LEU A 61 -12.50 1.00 -8.51
CA LEU A 61 -11.48 0.01 -8.15
C LEU A 61 -11.75 -0.61 -6.78
N LEU A 62 -12.12 0.22 -5.79
CA LEU A 62 -12.45 -0.25 -4.43
C LEU A 62 -13.70 -1.14 -4.43
N TYR A 63 -14.72 -0.78 -5.21
CA TYR A 63 -15.89 -1.65 -5.40
C TYR A 63 -15.53 -2.96 -6.10
N HIS A 64 -14.63 -2.92 -7.08
CA HIS A 64 -14.12 -4.13 -7.72
C HIS A 64 -13.49 -5.08 -6.70
N PHE A 65 -12.59 -4.59 -5.86
CA PHE A 65 -11.97 -5.39 -4.78
C PHE A 65 -13.02 -5.96 -3.81
N LYS A 66 -13.97 -5.14 -3.39
CA LYS A 66 -15.06 -5.58 -2.50
C LYS A 66 -15.90 -6.67 -3.14
N ASN A 67 -16.36 -6.46 -4.37
CA ASN A 67 -17.23 -7.40 -5.09
C ASN A 67 -16.52 -8.71 -5.42
N ARG A 68 -15.20 -8.67 -5.62
CA ARG A 68 -14.37 -9.86 -5.81
C ARG A 68 -14.03 -10.58 -4.49
N GLY A 69 -14.43 -10.04 -3.33
CA GLY A 69 -14.14 -10.62 -2.02
C GLY A 69 -12.77 -10.26 -1.43
N TYR A 70 -12.06 -9.31 -2.04
CA TYR A 70 -10.70 -8.91 -1.67
C TYR A 70 -10.62 -7.56 -0.96
N ARG A 71 -11.70 -7.14 -0.28
CA ARG A 71 -11.73 -5.88 0.49
C ARG A 71 -10.55 -5.73 1.44
N ALA A 72 -10.06 -6.83 1.99
CA ALA A 72 -8.94 -6.83 2.93
C ALA A 72 -7.64 -6.25 2.36
N PHE A 73 -7.45 -6.28 1.04
CA PHE A 73 -6.30 -5.65 0.39
C PHE A 73 -6.43 -4.13 0.29
N SER A 74 -7.64 -3.54 0.40
CA SER A 74 -7.84 -2.10 0.35
C SER A 74 -7.53 -1.48 1.71
N MET A 75 -6.45 -0.71 1.80
CA MET A 75 -6.05 0.00 3.03
C MET A 75 -7.04 1.12 3.36
N ASN A 76 -7.25 1.37 4.63
CA ASN A 76 -7.90 2.59 5.08
C ASN A 76 -6.91 3.76 5.01
N ARG A 77 -7.43 4.98 4.95
CA ARG A 77 -6.60 6.19 4.92
C ARG A 77 -5.69 6.30 6.15
N PRO A 78 -4.39 6.60 5.95
CA PRO A 78 -3.41 6.61 7.04
C PRO A 78 -3.48 7.81 7.96
N ASP A 79 -4.07 8.90 7.52
CA ASP A 79 -4.13 10.17 8.22
C ASP A 79 -5.24 10.24 9.29
N LYS A 80 -6.15 9.26 9.30
CA LYS A 80 -7.23 9.18 10.30
C LYS A 80 -7.14 7.92 11.15
N HIS A 81 -7.44 8.05 12.43
CA HIS A 81 -7.67 6.89 13.30
C HIS A 81 -8.94 6.15 12.87
N VAL A 82 -8.94 4.81 12.97
CA VAL A 82 -10.05 3.95 12.52
C VAL A 82 -11.39 4.36 13.14
N SER A 83 -11.40 4.79 14.41
CA SER A 83 -12.62 5.24 15.10
C SER A 83 -13.24 6.53 14.53
N LYS A 84 -12.50 7.26 13.69
CA LYS A 84 -12.95 8.51 13.05
C LYS A 84 -13.37 8.30 11.59
N LEU A 85 -13.29 7.05 11.10
CA LEU A 85 -13.71 6.73 9.74
C LEU A 85 -15.23 6.65 9.66
N SER A 86 -15.79 7.16 8.57
CA SER A 86 -17.19 6.94 8.23
C SER A 86 -17.45 5.48 7.89
N LYS A 87 -18.73 5.06 7.93
CA LYS A 87 -19.13 3.71 7.55
C LYS A 87 -18.66 3.35 6.14
N THR A 88 -18.76 4.26 5.19
CA THR A 88 -18.33 4.06 3.80
C THR A 88 -16.81 3.93 3.70
N GLU A 89 -16.04 4.75 4.43
CA GLU A 89 -14.58 4.64 4.48
C GLU A 89 -14.13 3.28 5.05
N MET A 90 -14.80 2.79 6.10
CA MET A 90 -14.52 1.45 6.63
C MET A 90 -14.91 0.33 5.64
N GLU A 91 -15.99 0.52 4.93
CA GLU A 91 -16.52 -0.48 3.99
C GLU A 91 -15.65 -0.62 2.73
N LEU A 92 -15.13 0.46 2.20
CA LEU A 92 -14.38 0.47 0.93
C LEU A 92 -12.87 0.65 1.11
N GLY A 93 -12.43 1.42 2.09
CA GLY A 93 -11.05 1.89 2.22
C GLY A 93 -10.72 3.04 1.29
N GLY A 94 -9.42 3.21 1.04
CA GLY A 94 -8.89 4.27 0.19
C GLY A 94 -8.76 5.62 0.91
N ILE A 95 -8.25 6.62 0.17
CA ILE A 95 -8.03 7.98 0.66
C ILE A 95 -8.61 9.00 -0.33
N PRO A 96 -9.38 10.01 0.12
CA PRO A 96 -9.80 11.10 -0.73
C PRO A 96 -8.61 12.02 -1.04
N ASN A 97 -8.35 12.23 -2.32
CA ASN A 97 -7.22 13.06 -2.77
C ASN A 97 -7.68 14.44 -3.27
N THR A 98 -8.75 14.96 -2.70
CA THR A 98 -9.36 16.26 -3.07
C THR A 98 -9.12 17.36 -2.06
N SER A 99 -8.93 17.01 -0.77
CA SER A 99 -8.67 18.02 0.27
C SER A 99 -7.25 18.55 0.17
N GLU A 100 -7.04 19.81 0.50
CA GLU A 100 -5.73 20.45 0.45
C GLU A 100 -4.74 19.75 1.37
N ASP A 101 -5.17 19.40 2.59
CA ASP A 101 -4.32 18.66 3.56
C ASP A 101 -3.78 17.34 2.99
N VAL A 102 -4.61 16.59 2.27
CA VAL A 102 -4.18 15.31 1.66
C VAL A 102 -3.23 15.57 0.48
N LYS A 103 -3.45 16.62 -0.29
CA LYS A 103 -2.54 16.99 -1.38
C LYS A 103 -1.17 17.38 -0.85
N GLN A 104 -1.13 18.20 0.20
CA GLN A 104 0.11 18.61 0.86
C GLN A 104 0.83 17.40 1.49
N ALA A 105 0.11 16.55 2.19
CA ALA A 105 0.67 15.32 2.76
C ALA A 105 1.23 14.38 1.68
N HIS A 106 0.60 14.32 0.52
CA HIS A 106 1.05 13.53 -0.63
C HIS A 106 2.36 14.10 -1.21
N ALA A 107 2.44 15.42 -1.44
CA ALA A 107 3.68 16.06 -1.92
C ALA A 107 4.81 15.88 -0.91
N ALA A 108 4.56 16.14 0.37
CA ALA A 108 5.53 15.96 1.45
C ALA A 108 6.02 14.50 1.56
N ALA A 109 5.19 13.51 1.23
CA ALA A 109 5.59 12.11 1.22
C ALA A 109 6.66 11.82 0.16
N ILE A 110 6.50 12.38 -1.04
CA ILE A 110 7.49 12.24 -2.13
C ILE A 110 8.79 12.96 -1.75
N GLU A 111 8.70 14.21 -1.29
CA GLU A 111 9.87 14.99 -0.85
C GLU A 111 10.65 14.27 0.25
N SER A 112 9.95 13.81 1.29
CA SER A 112 10.55 13.06 2.39
C SER A 112 11.24 11.76 1.92
N TYR A 113 10.65 11.06 0.94
CA TYR A 113 11.28 9.88 0.36
C TYR A 113 12.58 10.24 -0.37
N ILE A 114 12.57 11.31 -1.17
CA ILE A 114 13.74 11.77 -1.91
C ILE A 114 14.85 12.20 -0.95
N GLU A 115 14.53 13.04 0.05
CA GLU A 115 15.52 13.49 1.05
C GLU A 115 16.13 12.32 1.82
N LYS A 116 15.30 11.39 2.26
CA LYS A 116 15.73 10.31 3.15
C LYS A 116 16.50 9.22 2.43
N TYR A 117 16.06 8.82 1.22
CA TYR A 117 16.56 7.64 0.54
C TYR A 117 17.39 7.94 -0.70
N VAL A 118 17.25 9.13 -1.28
CA VAL A 118 18.11 9.59 -2.40
C VAL A 118 19.23 10.47 -1.88
N GLY A 119 19.05 11.12 -0.73
CA GLY A 119 20.06 11.96 -0.09
C GLY A 119 20.20 13.33 -0.75
N ILE A 120 19.15 13.84 -1.37
CA ILE A 120 19.10 15.20 -1.93
C ILE A 120 18.15 16.03 -1.08
N ASP A 121 18.67 17.08 -0.45
CA ASP A 121 17.84 18.03 0.27
C ASP A 121 17.16 19.03 -0.70
N PHE A 122 16.22 19.81 -0.17
CA PHE A 122 15.47 20.78 -0.97
C PHE A 122 16.34 21.93 -1.54
N GLU A 123 17.56 22.12 -1.01
CA GLU A 123 18.55 23.04 -1.57
C GLU A 123 19.34 22.42 -2.72
N GLY A 124 19.08 21.15 -3.05
CA GLY A 124 19.77 20.42 -4.10
C GLY A 124 21.14 19.90 -3.68
N THR A 125 21.48 19.97 -2.39
CA THR A 125 22.74 19.47 -1.87
C THR A 125 22.66 17.97 -1.62
N TYR A 126 23.52 17.20 -2.28
CA TYR A 126 23.62 15.76 -2.05
C TYR A 126 24.25 15.48 -0.69
N ARG A 127 23.55 14.76 0.14
CA ARG A 127 24.06 14.20 1.39
C ARG A 127 23.85 12.70 1.38
N PRO A 128 24.89 11.89 1.55
CA PRO A 128 24.73 10.44 1.62
C PRO A 128 23.71 10.09 2.70
N SER A 129 22.72 9.29 2.34
CA SER A 129 21.74 8.77 3.29
C SER A 129 22.28 7.50 3.92
N ASP A 130 22.10 7.34 5.26
CA ASP A 130 22.39 6.11 5.96
C ASP A 130 21.37 5.01 5.67
N GLU A 131 20.21 5.39 5.07
CA GLU A 131 19.15 4.47 4.68
C GLU A 131 19.12 4.34 3.16
N MET A 132 19.16 3.12 2.70
CA MET A 132 19.07 2.83 1.26
C MET A 132 17.62 2.71 0.81
N GLY A 133 17.28 3.40 -0.25
CA GLY A 133 16.04 3.25 -0.99
C GLY A 133 16.29 3.50 -2.47
N VAL A 134 15.46 2.93 -3.32
CA VAL A 134 15.65 3.01 -4.78
C VAL A 134 14.33 3.28 -5.48
N MET A 135 14.38 4.23 -6.42
CA MET A 135 13.35 4.45 -7.43
C MET A 135 13.96 4.20 -8.82
N PRO A 136 13.83 2.98 -9.39
CA PRO A 136 14.49 2.64 -10.66
C PRO A 136 13.69 3.08 -11.90
N PHE A 137 12.46 3.58 -11.73
CA PHE A 137 11.53 3.85 -12.82
C PHE A 137 11.73 5.27 -13.38
N ILE A 138 12.33 5.38 -14.55
CA ILE A 138 12.65 6.65 -15.21
C ILE A 138 11.39 7.50 -15.42
N ARG A 139 10.28 6.86 -15.81
CA ARG A 139 9.01 7.57 -16.03
C ARG A 139 8.49 8.24 -14.77
N THR A 140 8.61 7.58 -13.62
CA THR A 140 8.22 8.16 -12.33
C THR A 140 9.17 9.25 -11.91
N LEU A 141 10.49 9.10 -12.11
CA LEU A 141 11.47 10.16 -11.84
C LEU A 141 11.22 11.41 -12.67
N GLU A 142 10.92 11.26 -13.97
CA GLU A 142 10.57 12.38 -14.85
C GLU A 142 9.26 13.06 -14.42
N ASP A 143 8.30 12.29 -13.92
CA ASP A 143 7.02 12.83 -13.43
C ASP A 143 7.22 13.58 -12.10
N TRP A 144 8.03 13.06 -11.19
CA TRP A 144 8.42 13.75 -9.95
C TRP A 144 9.12 15.09 -10.23
N ALA A 145 10.05 15.13 -11.20
CA ALA A 145 10.76 16.34 -11.57
C ALA A 145 9.85 17.46 -12.12
N ARG A 146 8.66 17.11 -12.57
CA ARG A 146 7.67 18.03 -13.16
C ARG A 146 6.41 18.15 -12.30
N PHE A 147 6.37 17.49 -11.15
CA PHE A 147 5.16 17.42 -10.34
C PHE A 147 4.71 18.79 -9.89
N ASP A 148 3.46 19.12 -10.25
CA ASP A 148 2.78 20.34 -9.82
C ASP A 148 1.55 19.97 -9.00
N ILE A 149 1.57 20.33 -7.72
CA ILE A 149 0.49 20.08 -6.78
C ILE A 149 -0.83 20.73 -7.22
N ASN A 150 -0.77 21.83 -7.97
CA ASN A 150 -1.95 22.54 -8.45
C ASN A 150 -2.51 21.93 -9.75
N ASN A 151 -1.71 21.15 -10.48
CA ASN A 151 -2.10 20.55 -11.76
C ASN A 151 -1.89 19.03 -11.78
N ARG A 152 -2.40 18.34 -10.80
CA ARG A 152 -2.17 16.92 -10.52
C ARG A 152 -2.71 15.95 -11.59
N THR A 153 -3.64 16.41 -12.44
CA THR A 153 -4.31 15.55 -13.43
C THR A 153 -3.40 14.98 -14.53
N LYS A 154 -2.16 15.47 -14.62
CA LYS A 154 -1.15 15.03 -15.59
C LYS A 154 -0.06 14.17 -14.98
N HIS A 155 -0.11 13.92 -13.67
CA HIS A 155 0.95 13.32 -12.87
C HIS A 155 0.51 11.97 -12.27
N ASP A 156 0.02 11.06 -13.14
CA ASP A 156 -0.50 9.76 -12.69
C ASP A 156 0.58 8.93 -11.94
N ALA A 157 1.86 9.01 -12.38
CA ALA A 157 2.96 8.31 -11.72
C ALA A 157 3.30 8.90 -10.35
N SER A 158 3.35 10.23 -10.23
CA SER A 158 3.57 10.91 -8.94
C SER A 158 2.45 10.63 -7.95
N ILE A 159 1.18 10.62 -8.43
CA ILE A 159 0.04 10.31 -7.57
C ILE A 159 0.15 8.90 -6.98
N SER A 160 0.37 7.89 -7.81
CA SER A 160 0.41 6.51 -7.33
C SER A 160 1.64 6.18 -6.50
N SER A 161 2.82 6.70 -6.86
CA SER A 161 4.05 6.52 -6.07
C SER A 161 3.98 7.24 -4.72
N GLY A 162 3.45 8.46 -4.68
CA GLY A 162 3.23 9.19 -3.43
C GLY A 162 2.24 8.49 -2.50
N LEU A 163 1.18 7.89 -3.04
CA LEU A 163 0.26 7.06 -2.25
C LEU A 163 0.95 5.80 -1.70
N ALA A 164 1.86 5.19 -2.45
CA ALA A 164 2.66 4.06 -1.96
C ALA A 164 3.53 4.48 -0.77
N VAL A 165 4.20 5.64 -0.84
CA VAL A 165 4.97 6.18 0.29
C VAL A 165 4.07 6.49 1.48
N MET A 166 2.94 7.17 1.28
CA MET A 166 1.97 7.47 2.36
C MET A 166 1.48 6.20 3.04
N ALA A 167 1.22 5.13 2.28
CA ALA A 167 0.79 3.84 2.81
C ALA A 167 1.83 3.23 3.77
N THR A 168 3.11 3.54 3.59
CA THR A 168 4.19 3.02 4.44
C THR A 168 4.47 3.86 5.70
N GLN A 169 3.96 5.08 5.78
CA GLN A 169 4.23 6.01 6.90
C GLN A 169 3.59 5.59 8.22
N ARG A 170 2.54 4.77 8.18
CA ARG A 170 1.93 4.18 9.37
C ARG A 170 1.89 2.66 9.22
N HIS A 171 2.06 1.95 10.33
CA HIS A 171 1.85 0.50 10.42
C HIS A 171 0.35 0.18 10.39
N LEU A 172 -0.29 0.33 9.24
CA LEU A 172 -1.74 0.23 9.11
C LEU A 172 -2.24 -1.19 8.95
N TYR A 173 -1.37 -2.08 8.59
CA TYR A 173 -1.69 -3.49 8.45
C TYR A 173 -0.87 -4.31 9.44
N VAL A 174 -1.39 -4.47 10.62
CA VAL A 174 -1.10 -5.66 11.41
C VAL A 174 -2.14 -6.67 10.97
N PRO A 175 -1.79 -7.76 10.27
CA PRO A 175 -2.70 -8.87 10.05
C PRO A 175 -3.23 -9.25 11.45
N GLU A 176 -4.53 -9.11 11.71
CA GLU A 176 -5.14 -9.78 12.84
C GLU A 176 -5.00 -11.28 12.56
N VAL A 177 -3.90 -11.84 13.02
CA VAL A 177 -3.81 -13.27 13.19
C VAL A 177 -4.87 -13.59 14.24
N LYS A 178 -6.07 -13.93 13.78
CA LYS A 178 -7.06 -14.60 14.64
C LYS A 178 -6.32 -15.82 15.15
N LYS A 179 -5.75 -15.70 16.36
CA LYS A 179 -5.24 -16.86 17.09
C LYS A 179 -6.45 -17.75 17.29
N SER A 180 -6.69 -18.64 16.34
CA SER A 180 -7.60 -19.75 16.60
C SER A 180 -6.98 -20.43 17.81
N LYS A 181 -7.68 -20.39 18.94
CA LYS A 181 -7.36 -21.23 20.08
C LYS A 181 -7.65 -22.66 19.63
N ILE A 182 -6.74 -23.23 18.85
CA ILE A 182 -6.74 -24.67 18.62
C ILE A 182 -6.31 -25.27 19.96
N SER A 183 -7.29 -25.59 20.77
CA SER A 183 -7.07 -26.44 21.93
C SER A 183 -6.79 -27.84 21.38
N LEU A 184 -5.51 -28.16 21.19
CA LEU A 184 -5.10 -29.52 20.91
C LEU A 184 -5.35 -30.34 22.18
N LYS A 185 -6.37 -31.15 22.15
CA LYS A 185 -6.61 -32.18 23.19
C LYS A 185 -5.72 -33.37 22.83
N PHE A 186 -4.66 -33.56 23.57
CA PHE A 186 -3.86 -34.78 23.49
C PHE A 186 -4.47 -35.83 24.37
N ALA A 187 -4.71 -37.04 23.83
CA ALA A 187 -5.01 -38.21 24.64
C ALA A 187 -3.71 -38.69 25.30
N GLN A 188 -3.66 -38.70 26.60
CA GLN A 188 -2.61 -39.40 27.34
C GLN A 188 -2.94 -40.87 27.47
N TYR A 189 -2.00 -41.72 27.13
CA TYR A 189 -2.08 -43.15 27.37
C TYR A 189 -1.16 -43.48 28.55
N ASP A 190 -1.65 -44.28 29.45
CA ASP A 190 -0.83 -44.82 30.52
C ASP A 190 0.13 -45.89 29.98
N ASN A 191 1.12 -46.26 30.80
CA ASN A 191 2.10 -47.28 30.43
C ASN A 191 1.49 -48.69 30.24
N LYS A 192 0.19 -48.84 30.42
CA LYS A 192 -0.56 -50.10 30.23
C LYS A 192 -1.44 -50.07 28.98
N GLY A 193 -1.37 -48.97 28.18
CA GLY A 193 -2.11 -48.82 26.93
C GLY A 193 -3.62 -48.49 27.13
N SER A 194 -4.07 -48.16 28.34
CA SER A 194 -5.44 -47.71 28.57
C SER A 194 -5.50 -46.17 28.46
N GLN A 195 -6.61 -45.69 27.92
CA GLN A 195 -6.85 -44.28 27.78
C GLN A 195 -7.18 -43.67 29.16
N SER A 196 -6.27 -42.94 29.74
CA SER A 196 -6.57 -42.15 30.92
C SER A 196 -7.19 -40.80 30.51
N GLU A 197 -8.08 -40.30 31.34
CA GLU A 197 -8.96 -39.18 31.05
C GLU A 197 -8.33 -37.99 30.31
N LEU A 198 -9.10 -37.44 29.37
CA LEU A 198 -8.79 -36.20 28.67
C LEU A 198 -8.59 -35.05 29.68
N ILE A 199 -7.38 -34.54 29.81
CA ILE A 199 -7.12 -33.34 30.62
C ILE A 199 -7.73 -32.15 29.89
N ARG A 200 -8.60 -31.43 30.58
CA ARG A 200 -9.26 -30.21 30.10
C ARG A 200 -8.30 -29.00 30.08
#